data_d75b691488d542089a5c68e961268db8
#
_entry.id   d75b691488d542089a5c68e961268db8
#
_cell.length_a   1.000
_cell.length_b   1.000
_cell.length_c   1.000
_cell.angle_alpha   90.00
_cell.angle_beta   90.00
_cell.angle_gamma   90.00
#
_symmetry.space_group_name_H-M   'P 1'
#
loop_
_entity.id
_entity.type
_entity.pdbx_description
1 polymer ?
#
loop_
_entity_poly.entity_id
_entity_poly.type
_entity_poly.pdbx_seq_one_letter_code
_entity_poly.pdbx_strand_id
1 'polypeptide(L)' 'MLMIDPPSGWKYGFPKPIPEDRRYDSLTWLIEQGYPQELIDELGEHFYCRYWEQDEGEESSKLH' A
#
# COMPACT_ATOMS: atom_id res chain seq x y z
N MET A 1 -5.21 -1.31 10.89
CA MET A 1 -4.12 -1.75 10.02
C MET A 1 -3.77 -0.64 9.02
N LEU A 2 -2.52 -0.55 8.69
CA LEU A 2 -2.08 0.48 7.74
C LEU A 2 -2.24 -0.01 6.32
N MET A 3 -2.93 0.78 5.52
CA MET A 3 -3.12 0.43 4.10
C MET A 3 -2.11 1.18 3.27
N ILE A 4 -1.67 0.57 2.19
CA ILE A 4 -0.72 1.21 1.28
C ILE A 4 -1.28 1.13 -0.14
N ASP A 5 -1.18 2.23 -0.85
CA ASP A 5 -1.74 2.33 -2.20
C ASP A 5 -0.74 3.03 -3.12
N PRO A 6 0.04 2.27 -3.88
CA PRO A 6 1.01 2.87 -4.79
C PRO A 6 0.33 3.36 -6.07
N PRO A 7 1.02 4.17 -6.88
CA PRO A 7 0.45 4.66 -8.13
C PRO A 7 0.01 3.51 -9.03
N SER A 8 -1.16 3.60 -9.57
CA SER A 8 -1.77 2.57 -10.40
C SER A 8 -1.89 1.23 -9.69
N GLY A 9 -1.91 1.27 -8.37
CA GLY A 9 -1.95 0.03 -7.59
C GLY A 9 -3.16 -0.82 -7.84
N TRP A 10 -4.27 -0.21 -8.24
CA TRP A 10 -5.48 -0.96 -8.48
C TRP A 10 -5.29 -2.05 -9.54
N LYS A 11 -4.32 -1.88 -10.43
CA LYS A 11 -4.04 -2.89 -11.43
C LYS A 11 -3.36 -4.11 -10.84
N TYR A 12 -2.80 -3.99 -9.66
CA TYR A 12 -2.00 -5.05 -9.06
C TYR A 12 -2.56 -5.50 -7.71
N GLY A 13 -3.81 -5.18 -7.45
CA GLY A 13 -4.46 -5.67 -6.24
C GLY A 13 -4.37 -4.77 -5.03
N PHE A 14 -3.92 -3.54 -5.21
CA PHE A 14 -3.87 -2.59 -4.10
C PHE A 14 -5.13 -1.75 -4.09
N PRO A 15 -5.43 -1.13 -2.98
CA PRO A 15 -4.61 -1.04 -1.76
C PRO A 15 -4.63 -2.35 -0.96
N LYS A 16 -3.58 -2.55 -0.20
CA LYS A 16 -3.46 -3.73 0.65
C LYS A 16 -2.94 -3.31 2.01
N PRO A 17 -3.22 -4.09 3.04
CA PRO A 17 -2.62 -3.80 4.34
C PRO A 17 -1.16 -4.21 4.35
N ILE A 18 -0.29 -3.35 4.85
CA ILE A 18 1.12 -3.63 4.90
C ILE A 18 1.50 -4.01 6.33
N PRO A 19 2.23 -5.11 6.52
CA PRO A 19 2.63 -5.54 7.85
C PRO A 19 3.48 -4.49 8.53
N GLU A 20 3.33 -4.39 9.85
CA GLU A 20 4.04 -3.40 10.58
C GLU A 20 5.53 -3.47 10.41
N ASP A 21 6.08 -4.66 10.36
CA ASP A 21 7.52 -4.84 10.25
C ASP A 21 8.03 -4.65 8.85
N ARG A 22 7.18 -4.34 7.89
CA ARG A 22 7.64 -4.10 6.52
C ARG A 22 7.44 -2.66 6.10
N ARG A 23 7.02 -1.79 7.01
CA ARG A 23 6.72 -0.42 6.63
C ARG A 23 7.94 0.38 6.22
N TYR A 24 9.11 0.03 6.74
CA TYR A 24 10.30 0.77 6.38
C TYR A 24 10.97 0.24 5.11
N ASP A 25 10.56 -0.92 4.62
CA ASP A 25 11.07 -1.37 3.32
C ASP A 25 9.89 -1.63 2.38
N SER A 26 8.96 -0.72 2.36
CA SER A 26 7.73 -0.87 1.62
C SER A 26 7.95 -1.09 0.13
N LEU A 27 8.98 -0.51 -0.46
CA LEU A 27 9.20 -0.72 -1.88
C LEU A 27 9.51 -2.18 -2.19
N THR A 28 10.36 -2.80 -1.38
CA THR A 28 10.66 -4.21 -1.55
C THR A 28 9.41 -5.04 -1.35
N TRP A 29 8.64 -4.70 -0.33
CA TRP A 29 7.41 -5.42 -0.05
C TRP A 29 6.41 -5.32 -1.20
N LEU A 30 6.31 -4.14 -1.82
CA LEU A 30 5.40 -3.97 -2.96
C LEU A 30 5.80 -4.91 -4.09
N ILE A 31 7.09 -5.01 -4.37
CA ILE A 31 7.56 -5.87 -5.43
C ILE A 31 7.25 -7.32 -5.11
N GLU A 32 7.40 -7.71 -3.85
CA GLU A 32 7.05 -9.06 -3.43
C GLU A 32 5.58 -9.35 -3.65
N GLN A 33 4.74 -8.34 -3.59
CA GLN A 33 3.31 -8.51 -3.78
C GLN A 33 2.89 -8.43 -5.25
N GLY A 34 3.84 -8.27 -6.15
CA GLY A 34 3.53 -8.26 -7.56
C GLY A 34 3.55 -6.90 -8.23
N TYR A 35 3.91 -5.86 -7.49
CA TYR A 35 3.96 -4.54 -8.07
C TYR A 35 5.22 -4.43 -8.94
N PRO A 36 5.13 -3.92 -10.15
CA PRO A 36 6.28 -3.94 -11.05
C PRO A 36 7.35 -2.92 -10.67
N GLN A 37 8.57 -3.38 -10.63
CA GLN A 37 9.73 -2.53 -10.37
C GLN A 37 9.80 -1.42 -11.41
N GLU A 38 9.37 -1.70 -12.62
CA GLU A 38 9.44 -0.72 -13.69
C GLU A 38 8.68 0.55 -13.39
N LEU A 39 7.56 0.45 -12.72
CA LEU A 39 6.81 1.64 -12.39
C LEU A 39 7.53 2.48 -11.35
N ILE A 40 8.21 1.81 -10.42
CA ILE A 40 8.99 2.52 -9.42
C ILE A 40 10.12 3.28 -10.12
N ASP A 41 10.81 2.60 -11.03
CA ASP A 41 11.92 3.21 -11.75
C ASP A 41 11.45 4.37 -12.63
N GLU A 42 10.33 4.15 -13.29
CA GLU A 42 9.82 5.15 -14.21
C GLU A 42 9.44 6.45 -13.53
N LEU A 43 8.81 6.36 -12.37
CA LEU A 43 8.42 7.54 -11.64
C LEU A 43 9.57 8.15 -10.87
N GLY A 44 10.56 7.34 -10.52
CA GLY A 44 11.75 7.87 -9.85
C GLY A 44 11.41 8.63 -8.60
N GLU A 45 11.90 9.85 -8.51
CA GLU A 45 11.67 10.62 -7.32
C GLU A 45 10.22 11.09 -7.18
N HIS A 46 9.42 10.90 -8.21
CA HIS A 46 8.01 11.23 -8.11
C HIS A 46 7.18 10.06 -7.58
N PHE A 47 7.82 8.93 -7.33
CA PHE A 47 7.10 7.79 -6.82
C PHE A 47 6.75 8.00 -5.36
N TYR A 48 5.49 7.77 -5.02
CA TYR A 48 5.08 7.82 -3.63
C TYR A 48 3.87 6.94 -3.45
N CYS A 49 3.60 6.55 -2.22
CA CYS A 49 2.46 5.72 -1.90
C CYS A 49 1.54 6.46 -0.96
N ARG A 50 0.27 6.19 -1.04
CA ARG A 50 -0.68 6.74 -0.11
C ARG A 50 -0.84 5.76 1.02
N TYR A 51 -0.96 6.29 2.24
CA TYR A 51 -1.11 5.46 3.42
C TYR A 51 -2.25 5.99 4.27
N TRP A 52 -2.98 5.07 4.89
CA TRP A 52 -3.98 5.50 5.86
C TRP A 52 -4.24 4.33 6.79
N GLU A 53 -4.74 4.65 7.99
CA GLU A 53 -5.10 3.62 8.93
C GLU A 53 -6.53 3.22 8.69
N GLN A 54 -6.77 1.92 8.67
CA GLN A 54 -8.10 1.42 8.50
C GLN A 54 -8.42 0.50 9.67
N ASP A 55 -9.51 0.77 10.35
CA ASP A 55 -9.92 -0.03 11.49
C ASP A 55 -10.68 -1.19 11.01
N GLU A 56 -10.15 -2.38 11.18
CA GLU A 56 -10.85 -3.46 10.69
C GLU A 56 -12.05 -3.85 11.41
N GLY A 57 -12.25 -3.54 12.55
CA GLY A 57 -13.46 -3.90 13.21
C GLY A 57 -14.43 -2.84 13.26
N GLU A 58 -14.16 -1.76 12.59
CA GLU A 58 -14.87 -0.62 12.84
C GLU A 58 -16.17 -0.52 12.26
N GLU A 59 -16.37 -1.27 11.25
CA GLU A 59 -17.60 -1.15 10.61
C GLU A 59 -18.69 -1.25 11.58
N SER A 60 -18.45 -1.95 12.59
CA SER A 60 -19.49 -2.08 13.51
C SER A 60 -19.74 -0.81 14.20
N SER A 61 -18.78 -0.06 14.35
CA SER A 61 -19.02 1.06 15.14
C SER A 61 -19.59 2.12 14.36
N LYS A 62 -19.61 1.96 13.27
CA LYS A 62 -20.10 2.98 12.67
C LYS A 62 -21.36 3.19 12.76
N LEU A 63 -21.60 2.60 12.97
CA LEU A 63 -22.56 2.84 13.15
C LEU A 63 -22.94 3.59 13.91
N HIS A 64 -22.57 3.80 14.13
CA HIS A 64 -22.91 4.53 14.95
C HIS A 64 -23.33 5.44 14.67
#